data_6f54920b89ea84e16372888e01ace18a
#
_entry.id   6f54920b89ea84e16372888e01ace18a
#
_cell.length_a   1.000
_cell.length_b   1.000
_cell.length_c   1.000
_cell.angle_alpha   90.00
_cell.angle_beta   90.00
_cell.angle_gamma   90.00
#
_symmetry.space_group_name_H-M   'P 1'
#
loop_
_entity.id
_entity.type
_entity.pdbx_description
1 polymer ?
#
loop_
_entity_poly.entity_id
_entity_poly.type
_entity_poly.pdbx_seq_one_letter_code
_entity_poly.pdbx_strand_id
1 'polypeptide(L)'
;MVKRSGTPTTRRKFIGDSLGVLGAGSVLGLLLAANARVAEALPAWALRPPGALPEADFAAACLRCGLCVQACPYDILHLAGLGDGVTPGTPYFVARQRACEMCVDIPCAVACPTDALTAPAPGITAARMGLARMTGPDTCYTINGTAQCGACYLACPVKDAAITMERRSAGGRVYFEPTVNAAHCTGCGKCEAACVTQEASIKVLPLALARRDRLGPLPRRAG
;
A
#
# COMPACT_ATOMS: atom_id res chain seq x y z
N MET A 1 -14.34 -61.11 -1.36
CA MET A 1 -13.07 -61.25 -2.09
C MET A 1 -12.99 -60.13 -3.14
N VAL A 2 -12.25 -59.08 -2.88
CA VAL A 2 -12.06 -57.95 -3.84
C VAL A 2 -10.75 -58.24 -4.59
N LYS A 3 -10.85 -58.53 -5.88
CA LYS A 3 -9.73 -58.83 -6.79
C LYS A 3 -9.03 -57.52 -7.12
N ARG A 4 -7.86 -57.22 -6.56
CA ARG A 4 -6.97 -56.11 -6.97
C ARG A 4 -6.28 -56.53 -8.31
N SER A 5 -6.75 -55.97 -9.42
CA SER A 5 -6.07 -56.06 -10.71
C SER A 5 -4.94 -55.01 -10.74
N GLY A 6 -3.74 -55.42 -10.34
CA GLY A 6 -2.56 -54.60 -10.56
C GLY A 6 -2.04 -54.76 -11.98
N THR A 7 -2.16 -53.75 -12.80
CA THR A 7 -1.54 -53.65 -14.13
C THR A 7 -0.02 -53.54 -13.93
N PRO A 8 0.81 -54.34 -14.59
CA PRO A 8 2.27 -54.26 -14.48
C PRO A 8 2.76 -52.95 -15.13
N THR A 9 3.32 -52.07 -14.32
CA THR A 9 3.98 -50.83 -14.80
C THR A 9 5.28 -51.18 -15.51
N THR A 10 5.34 -50.95 -16.82
CA THR A 10 6.59 -51.07 -17.58
C THR A 10 7.56 -49.96 -17.17
N ARG A 11 8.89 -50.24 -17.13
CA ARG A 11 9.94 -49.27 -16.77
C ARG A 11 9.80 -47.94 -17.55
N ARG A 12 9.36 -48.01 -18.82
CA ARG A 12 9.15 -46.82 -19.67
C ARG A 12 7.99 -45.93 -19.17
N LYS A 13 6.91 -46.54 -18.68
CA LYS A 13 5.76 -45.83 -18.09
C LYS A 13 6.13 -45.20 -16.77
N PHE A 14 6.88 -45.91 -15.93
CA PHE A 14 7.37 -45.37 -14.67
C PHE A 14 8.26 -44.12 -14.83
N ILE A 15 9.20 -44.16 -15.84
CA ILE A 15 10.06 -43.03 -16.12
C ILE A 15 9.25 -41.84 -16.68
N GLY A 16 8.26 -42.08 -17.53
CA GLY A 16 7.37 -41.03 -18.04
C GLY A 16 6.54 -40.36 -16.95
N ASP A 17 5.95 -41.16 -16.07
CA ASP A 17 5.13 -40.68 -14.96
C ASP A 17 6.00 -39.89 -13.91
N SER A 18 7.23 -40.35 -13.66
CA SER A 18 8.19 -39.67 -12.75
C SER A 18 8.67 -38.33 -13.33
N LEU A 19 8.94 -38.25 -14.66
CA LEU A 19 9.27 -36.98 -15.35
C LEU A 19 8.09 -36.00 -15.32
N GLY A 20 6.85 -36.50 -15.48
CA GLY A 20 5.64 -35.70 -15.38
C GLY A 20 5.45 -35.08 -13.99
N VAL A 21 5.66 -35.85 -12.92
CA VAL A 21 5.56 -35.38 -11.54
C VAL A 21 6.66 -34.35 -11.22
N LEU A 22 7.88 -34.57 -11.67
CA LEU A 22 9.00 -33.63 -11.49
C LEU A 22 8.74 -32.33 -12.27
N GLY A 23 8.22 -32.39 -13.50
CA GLY A 23 7.85 -31.23 -14.29
C GLY A 23 6.73 -30.41 -13.64
N ALA A 24 5.65 -31.09 -13.22
CA ALA A 24 4.53 -30.43 -12.53
C ALA A 24 4.95 -29.80 -11.19
N GLY A 25 5.79 -30.48 -10.42
CA GLY A 25 6.34 -29.97 -9.15
C GLY A 25 7.23 -28.74 -9.37
N SER A 26 8.03 -28.71 -10.42
CA SER A 26 8.87 -27.55 -10.77
C SER A 26 8.04 -26.33 -11.18
N VAL A 27 6.99 -26.51 -12.00
CA VAL A 27 6.08 -25.43 -12.39
C VAL A 27 5.32 -24.89 -11.19
N LEU A 28 4.80 -25.78 -10.34
CA LEU A 28 4.11 -25.36 -9.10
C LEU A 28 5.05 -24.61 -8.16
N GLY A 29 6.29 -25.11 -7.99
CA GLY A 29 7.30 -24.43 -7.20
C GLY A 29 7.66 -23.05 -7.71
N LEU A 30 7.79 -22.87 -9.03
CA LEU A 30 8.03 -21.57 -9.66
C LEU A 30 6.83 -20.61 -9.49
N LEU A 31 5.61 -21.12 -9.62
CA LEU A 31 4.39 -20.33 -9.39
C LEU A 31 4.27 -19.89 -7.93
N LEU A 32 4.56 -20.78 -6.97
CA LEU A 32 4.57 -20.45 -5.55
C LEU A 32 5.66 -19.44 -5.21
N ALA A 33 6.87 -19.60 -5.77
CA ALA A 33 7.97 -18.66 -5.57
C ALA A 33 7.67 -17.28 -6.21
N ALA A 34 7.00 -17.24 -7.36
CA ALA A 34 6.57 -15.99 -7.99
C ALA A 34 5.50 -15.28 -7.13
N ASN A 35 4.52 -16.01 -6.60
CA ASN A 35 3.52 -15.47 -5.68
C ASN A 35 4.14 -14.99 -4.35
N ALA A 36 5.14 -15.69 -3.81
CA ALA A 36 5.83 -15.27 -2.59
C ALA A 36 6.53 -13.91 -2.77
N ARG A 37 7.15 -13.67 -3.93
CA ARG A 37 7.80 -12.37 -4.23
C ARG A 37 6.82 -11.21 -4.40
N VAL A 38 5.60 -11.48 -4.88
CA VAL A 38 4.54 -10.47 -4.98
C VAL A 38 4.01 -10.07 -3.59
N ALA A 39 4.07 -10.98 -2.62
CA ALA A 39 3.64 -10.72 -1.24
C ALA A 39 4.62 -9.85 -0.42
N GLU A 40 5.83 -9.59 -0.91
CA GLU A 40 6.86 -8.82 -0.17
C GLU A 40 6.66 -7.30 -0.23
N ALA A 41 5.82 -6.77 -1.12
CA ALA A 41 5.59 -5.34 -1.25
C ALA A 41 4.13 -5.02 -1.57
N LEU A 42 3.59 -4.04 -0.87
CA LEU A 42 2.27 -3.50 -1.20
C LEU A 42 2.29 -2.81 -2.57
N PRO A 43 1.21 -2.92 -3.36
CA PRO A 43 1.05 -2.11 -4.56
C PRO A 43 0.99 -0.61 -4.19
N ALA A 44 1.38 0.25 -5.12
CA ALA A 44 1.55 1.68 -4.88
C ALA A 44 0.27 2.40 -4.38
N TRP A 45 -0.88 1.80 -4.58
CA TRP A 45 -2.19 2.36 -4.20
C TRP A 45 -2.71 1.85 -2.85
N ALA A 46 -2.11 0.79 -2.27
CA ALA A 46 -2.58 0.17 -1.04
C ALA A 46 -1.75 0.60 0.15
N LEU A 47 -2.41 0.98 1.24
CA LEU A 47 -1.78 1.40 2.47
C LEU A 47 -2.27 0.54 3.63
N ARG A 48 -1.39 0.28 4.60
CA ARG A 48 -1.75 -0.41 5.84
C ARG A 48 -2.36 0.55 6.85
N PRO A 49 -3.23 0.07 7.75
CA PRO A 49 -3.72 0.83 8.89
C PRO A 49 -2.59 1.40 9.75
N PRO A 50 -2.87 2.44 10.58
CA PRO A 50 -1.86 2.99 11.49
C PRO A 50 -1.35 1.91 12.44
N GLY A 51 -0.04 1.93 12.70
CA GLY A 51 0.62 1.00 13.59
C GLY A 51 0.94 -0.37 12.99
N ALA A 52 0.73 -0.57 11.70
CA ALA A 52 1.11 -1.82 11.04
C ALA A 52 2.62 -2.07 11.10
N LEU A 53 2.99 -3.31 11.41
CA LEU A 53 4.35 -3.80 11.29
C LEU A 53 4.88 -3.67 9.85
N PRO A 54 6.20 -3.78 9.61
CA PRO A 54 6.75 -3.95 8.27
C PRO A 54 6.06 -5.10 7.53
N GLU A 55 5.89 -4.99 6.21
CA GLU A 55 4.97 -5.84 5.44
C GLU A 55 5.18 -7.36 5.65
N ALA A 56 6.44 -7.84 5.71
CA ALA A 56 6.75 -9.24 5.94
C ALA A 56 6.28 -9.72 7.32
N ASP A 57 6.57 -8.92 8.35
CA ASP A 57 6.19 -9.21 9.74
C ASP A 57 4.68 -9.08 9.93
N PHE A 58 4.07 -8.09 9.27
CA PHE A 58 2.63 -7.88 9.27
C PHE A 58 1.89 -9.09 8.68
N ALA A 59 2.33 -9.58 7.52
CA ALA A 59 1.72 -10.73 6.87
C ALA A 59 1.80 -12.00 7.71
N ALA A 60 2.89 -12.17 8.50
CA ALA A 60 3.09 -13.29 9.41
C ALA A 60 2.24 -13.17 10.70
N ALA A 61 2.13 -11.97 11.26
CA ALA A 61 1.42 -11.72 12.52
C ALA A 61 -0.11 -11.59 12.34
N CYS A 62 -0.59 -11.15 11.18
CA CYS A 62 -2.00 -10.88 10.94
C CYS A 62 -2.84 -12.16 10.85
N LEU A 63 -3.77 -12.35 11.78
CA LEU A 63 -4.74 -13.46 11.77
C LEU A 63 -5.85 -13.33 10.73
N ARG A 64 -5.93 -12.21 10.01
CA ARG A 64 -6.96 -11.93 9.00
C ARG A 64 -8.40 -11.98 9.57
N CYS A 65 -8.55 -11.67 10.86
CA CYS A 65 -9.81 -11.78 11.60
C CYS A 65 -10.82 -10.66 11.28
N GLY A 66 -10.38 -9.56 10.66
CA GLY A 66 -11.25 -8.43 10.27
C GLY A 66 -11.66 -7.49 11.40
N LEU A 67 -11.23 -7.70 12.65
CA LEU A 67 -11.61 -6.87 13.78
C LEU A 67 -11.22 -5.39 13.60
N CYS A 68 -10.05 -5.12 13.02
CA CYS A 68 -9.59 -3.76 12.71
C CYS A 68 -10.49 -3.06 11.68
N VAL A 69 -11.07 -3.82 10.74
CA VAL A 69 -12.02 -3.30 9.74
C VAL A 69 -13.33 -2.93 10.43
N GLN A 70 -13.85 -3.81 11.28
CA GLN A 70 -15.09 -3.57 12.04
C GLN A 70 -14.94 -2.43 13.06
N ALA A 71 -13.76 -2.29 13.66
CA ALA A 71 -13.47 -1.23 14.62
C ALA A 71 -13.29 0.15 13.99
N CYS A 72 -13.15 0.24 12.65
CA CYS A 72 -12.98 1.51 11.96
C CYS A 72 -14.31 2.26 11.85
N PRO A 73 -14.52 3.40 12.55
CA PRO A 73 -15.81 4.10 12.54
C PRO A 73 -16.12 4.80 11.21
N TYR A 74 -15.15 4.83 10.29
CA TYR A 74 -15.26 5.53 9.00
C TYR A 74 -15.31 4.59 7.81
N ASP A 75 -15.31 3.26 8.01
CA ASP A 75 -15.35 2.23 6.96
C ASP A 75 -14.31 2.43 5.84
N ILE A 76 -13.10 2.83 6.23
CA ILE A 76 -12.01 3.06 5.25
C ILE A 76 -11.17 1.82 4.99
N LEU A 77 -11.22 0.83 5.87
CA LEU A 77 -10.43 -0.39 5.77
C LEU A 77 -11.19 -1.47 5.00
N HIS A 78 -10.48 -2.15 4.13
CA HIS A 78 -10.97 -3.28 3.36
C HIS A 78 -10.11 -4.51 3.64
N LEU A 79 -10.70 -5.71 3.60
CA LEU A 79 -9.94 -6.96 3.56
C LEU A 79 -9.58 -7.28 2.12
N ALA A 80 -8.32 -7.59 1.87
CA ALA A 80 -7.83 -7.92 0.54
C ALA A 80 -8.47 -9.22 0.02
N GLY A 81 -9.00 -9.17 -1.20
CA GLY A 81 -9.46 -10.32 -1.96
C GLY A 81 -8.32 -11.03 -2.70
N LEU A 82 -8.67 -12.16 -3.35
CA LEU A 82 -7.76 -12.80 -4.29
C LEU A 82 -7.64 -11.91 -5.54
N GLY A 83 -6.41 -11.57 -5.92
CA GLY A 83 -6.15 -10.74 -7.10
C GLY A 83 -5.94 -9.25 -6.83
N ASP A 84 -6.14 -8.75 -5.61
CA ASP A 84 -5.91 -7.35 -5.27
C ASP A 84 -4.41 -6.96 -5.23
N GLY A 85 -3.49 -7.92 -5.39
CA GLY A 85 -2.06 -7.67 -5.27
C GLY A 85 -1.61 -7.36 -3.83
N VAL A 86 -2.50 -7.50 -2.87
CA VAL A 86 -2.27 -7.40 -1.42
C VAL A 86 -2.45 -8.80 -0.84
N THR A 87 -1.73 -9.16 0.20
CA THR A 87 -1.87 -10.47 0.86
C THR A 87 -3.34 -10.72 1.23
N PRO A 88 -3.99 -11.78 0.68
CA PRO A 88 -5.42 -12.00 0.85
C PRO A 88 -5.85 -12.06 2.32
N GLY A 89 -7.02 -11.46 2.62
CA GLY A 89 -7.60 -11.38 3.96
C GLY A 89 -6.96 -10.34 4.88
N THR A 90 -5.88 -9.66 4.46
CA THR A 90 -5.24 -8.63 5.28
C THR A 90 -5.87 -7.26 5.05
N PRO A 91 -5.95 -6.38 6.09
CA PRO A 91 -6.55 -5.06 5.97
C PRO A 91 -5.67 -4.08 5.19
N TYR A 92 -6.30 -3.28 4.34
CA TYR A 92 -5.68 -2.16 3.64
C TYR A 92 -6.68 -1.03 3.42
N PHE A 93 -6.19 0.14 3.00
CA PHE A 93 -7.03 1.22 2.51
C PHE A 93 -6.42 1.87 1.27
N VAL A 94 -7.25 2.60 0.53
CA VAL A 94 -6.88 3.32 -0.68
C VAL A 94 -7.06 4.81 -0.44
N ALA A 95 -5.96 5.54 -0.33
CA ALA A 95 -5.96 6.97 0.03
C ALA A 95 -6.88 7.81 -0.89
N ARG A 96 -6.87 7.53 -2.18
CA ARG A 96 -7.70 8.26 -3.16
C ARG A 96 -9.21 8.02 -2.99
N GLN A 97 -9.60 6.85 -2.50
CA GLN A 97 -11.02 6.53 -2.25
C GLN A 97 -11.48 7.08 -0.91
N ARG A 98 -10.78 6.72 0.17
CA ARG A 98 -11.01 7.20 1.54
C ARG A 98 -9.72 7.23 2.32
N ALA A 99 -9.34 8.43 2.74
CA ALA A 99 -8.15 8.64 3.56
C ALA A 99 -8.38 8.25 5.02
N CYS A 100 -7.31 7.92 5.75
CA CYS A 100 -7.39 7.67 7.18
C CYS A 100 -7.77 8.96 7.94
N GLU A 101 -8.80 8.87 8.80
CA GLU A 101 -9.31 10.01 9.57
C GLU A 101 -8.43 10.39 10.77
N MET A 102 -7.39 9.64 11.07
CA MET A 102 -6.42 9.94 12.12
C MET A 102 -7.06 10.00 13.52
N CYS A 103 -7.86 8.97 13.85
CA CYS A 103 -8.52 8.85 15.15
C CYS A 103 -7.51 8.91 16.31
N VAL A 104 -7.82 9.67 17.34
CA VAL A 104 -6.93 9.84 18.52
C VAL A 104 -6.78 8.53 19.29
N ASP A 105 -7.84 7.76 19.40
CA ASP A 105 -7.96 6.49 20.12
C ASP A 105 -7.49 5.26 19.28
N ILE A 106 -7.25 5.45 18.00
CA ILE A 106 -6.73 4.44 17.05
C ILE A 106 -7.44 3.08 17.19
N PRO A 107 -8.78 3.02 17.05
CA PRO A 107 -9.56 1.84 17.38
C PRO A 107 -9.18 0.60 16.57
N CYS A 108 -8.71 0.78 15.33
CA CYS A 108 -8.24 -0.32 14.49
C CYS A 108 -6.98 -1.02 15.06
N ALA A 109 -6.06 -0.28 15.68
CA ALA A 109 -4.89 -0.87 16.34
C ALA A 109 -5.25 -1.50 17.68
N VAL A 110 -6.11 -0.82 18.47
CA VAL A 110 -6.58 -1.34 19.77
C VAL A 110 -7.34 -2.66 19.62
N ALA A 111 -8.10 -2.83 18.53
CA ALA A 111 -8.84 -4.05 18.26
C ALA A 111 -7.98 -5.23 17.76
N CYS A 112 -6.68 -5.02 17.49
CA CYS A 112 -5.82 -6.07 16.95
C CYS A 112 -5.35 -7.02 18.07
N PRO A 113 -5.66 -8.33 18.01
CA PRO A 113 -5.33 -9.27 19.08
C PRO A 113 -3.89 -9.83 19.01
N THR A 114 -3.14 -9.53 17.94
CA THR A 114 -1.82 -10.14 17.67
C THR A 114 -0.69 -9.14 17.53
N ASP A 115 -0.91 -7.88 17.85
CA ASP A 115 0.06 -6.79 17.68
C ASP A 115 0.56 -6.60 16.23
N ALA A 116 -0.10 -7.23 15.24
CA ALA A 116 0.14 -6.89 13.83
C ALA A 116 -0.11 -5.40 13.55
N LEU A 117 -1.04 -4.81 14.32
CA LEU A 117 -1.24 -3.37 14.44
C LEU A 117 -0.97 -2.97 15.89
N THR A 118 0.01 -2.11 16.12
CA THR A 118 0.34 -1.57 17.44
C THR A 118 0.11 -0.07 17.44
N ALA A 119 -0.61 0.46 18.42
CA ALA A 119 -0.87 1.89 18.51
C ALA A 119 0.45 2.66 18.54
N PRO A 120 0.70 3.58 17.59
CA PRO A 120 1.95 4.33 17.55
C PRO A 120 2.07 5.27 18.77
N ALA A 121 3.24 5.29 19.39
CA ALA A 121 3.56 6.19 20.48
C ALA A 121 4.32 7.43 19.97
N PRO A 122 4.00 8.65 20.43
CA PRO A 122 3.07 9.02 21.51
C PRO A 122 1.60 9.14 21.06
N GLY A 123 1.24 8.76 19.84
CA GLY A 123 -0.13 8.82 19.32
C GLY A 123 -0.18 8.78 17.81
N ILE A 124 -1.36 9.03 17.23
CA ILE A 124 -1.62 8.86 15.79
C ILE A 124 -0.70 9.71 14.89
N THR A 125 -0.20 10.84 15.35
CA THR A 125 0.75 11.69 14.62
C THR A 125 2.12 11.02 14.42
N ALA A 126 2.45 10.01 15.22
CA ALA A 126 3.64 9.18 15.07
C ALA A 126 3.44 8.03 14.06
N ALA A 127 2.23 7.81 13.58
CA ALA A 127 1.95 6.77 12.57
C ALA A 127 2.77 6.99 11.29
N ARG A 128 3.11 5.87 10.63
CA ARG A 128 3.89 5.84 9.38
C ARG A 128 3.24 4.85 8.41
N MET A 129 2.02 5.16 7.95
CA MET A 129 1.25 4.32 7.03
C MET A 129 1.80 4.34 5.60
N GLY A 130 2.47 5.42 5.23
CA GLY A 130 3.05 5.67 3.92
C GLY A 130 3.77 7.02 3.90
N LEU A 131 4.15 7.47 2.70
CA LEU A 131 4.75 8.79 2.50
C LEU A 131 4.13 9.46 1.27
N ALA A 132 3.66 10.68 1.45
CA ALA A 132 3.18 11.52 0.35
C ALA A 132 4.34 11.95 -0.55
N ARG A 133 4.13 11.85 -1.87
CA ARG A 133 5.09 12.23 -2.91
C ARG A 133 4.37 13.00 -4.02
N MET A 134 5.00 14.05 -4.51
CA MET A 134 4.56 14.71 -5.74
C MET A 134 4.92 13.80 -6.93
N THR A 135 3.91 13.18 -7.54
CA THR A 135 4.08 12.24 -8.66
C THR A 135 3.65 12.82 -10.00
N GLY A 136 2.88 13.90 -9.98
CA GLY A 136 2.37 14.60 -11.16
C GLY A 136 2.57 16.12 -11.07
N PRO A 137 3.83 16.63 -11.08
CA PRO A 137 4.05 18.07 -11.02
C PRO A 137 3.39 18.80 -12.21
N ASP A 138 3.39 18.20 -13.39
CA ASP A 138 2.82 18.77 -14.61
C ASP A 138 1.29 18.90 -14.56
N THR A 139 0.63 18.06 -13.76
CA THR A 139 -0.83 18.11 -13.56
C THR A 139 -1.24 18.95 -12.37
N CYS A 140 -0.32 19.29 -11.47
CA CYS A 140 -0.58 20.10 -10.30
C CYS A 140 -0.90 21.56 -10.69
N TYR A 141 -2.11 22.02 -10.41
CA TYR A 141 -2.57 23.35 -10.80
C TYR A 141 -1.68 24.51 -10.31
N THR A 142 -1.09 24.38 -9.14
CA THR A 142 -0.17 25.40 -8.63
C THR A 142 1.16 25.36 -9.36
N ILE A 143 1.74 24.18 -9.57
CA ILE A 143 3.06 24.04 -10.20
C ILE A 143 2.99 24.39 -11.69
N ASN A 144 1.98 23.87 -12.41
CA ASN A 144 1.81 24.15 -13.84
C ASN A 144 1.24 25.55 -14.12
N GLY A 145 0.71 26.25 -13.10
CA GLY A 145 0.24 27.63 -13.20
C GLY A 145 -1.20 27.80 -13.65
N THR A 146 -1.98 26.74 -13.67
CA THR A 146 -3.40 26.81 -14.02
C THR A 146 -4.19 27.60 -12.98
N ALA A 147 -3.91 27.38 -11.68
CA ALA A 147 -4.58 28.08 -10.59
C ALA A 147 -3.75 28.07 -9.30
N GLN A 148 -4.02 29.00 -8.40
CA GLN A 148 -3.55 28.92 -7.00
C GLN A 148 -4.31 27.80 -6.30
N CYS A 149 -3.62 26.75 -5.87
CA CYS A 149 -4.22 25.61 -5.20
C CYS A 149 -3.43 25.26 -3.93
N GLY A 150 -4.15 25.03 -2.83
CA GLY A 150 -3.57 24.60 -1.54
C GLY A 150 -4.32 23.42 -0.94
N ALA A 151 -5.13 22.67 -1.72
CA ALA A 151 -6.03 21.64 -1.22
C ALA A 151 -5.29 20.56 -0.41
N CYS A 152 -4.15 20.07 -0.90
CA CYS A 152 -3.35 19.05 -0.21
C CYS A 152 -2.75 19.56 1.12
N TYR A 153 -2.35 20.83 1.17
CA TYR A 153 -1.86 21.47 2.40
C TYR A 153 -3.00 21.67 3.41
N LEU A 154 -4.14 22.21 2.96
CA LEU A 154 -5.28 22.48 3.84
C LEU A 154 -5.89 21.21 4.41
N ALA A 155 -5.88 20.11 3.66
CA ALA A 155 -6.40 18.83 4.11
C ALA A 155 -5.45 18.08 5.06
N CYS A 156 -4.20 18.51 5.19
CA CYS A 156 -3.23 17.81 6.03
C CYS A 156 -3.49 18.07 7.52
N PRO A 157 -3.71 17.02 8.36
CA PRO A 157 -3.92 17.19 9.80
C PRO A 157 -2.64 17.61 10.53
N VAL A 158 -1.47 17.44 9.90
CA VAL A 158 -0.14 17.80 10.42
C VAL A 158 0.51 18.83 9.48
N LYS A 159 -0.31 19.78 8.96
CA LYS A 159 0.18 20.89 8.12
C LYS A 159 1.24 21.70 8.86
N ASP A 160 2.05 22.41 8.12
CA ASP A 160 3.24 23.16 8.56
C ASP A 160 4.43 22.29 9.02
N ALA A 161 4.17 21.11 9.59
CA ALA A 161 5.23 20.15 9.92
C ALA A 161 5.41 19.09 8.81
N ALA A 162 4.33 18.47 8.34
CA ALA A 162 4.37 17.39 7.35
C ALA A 162 4.28 17.85 5.90
N ILE A 163 3.60 18.98 5.66
CA ILE A 163 3.49 19.61 4.34
C ILE A 163 3.54 21.12 4.49
N THR A 164 4.35 21.78 3.68
CA THR A 164 4.51 23.24 3.62
C THR A 164 4.25 23.72 2.19
N MET A 165 3.96 25.00 2.03
CA MET A 165 3.83 25.65 0.74
C MET A 165 5.06 26.54 0.51
N GLU A 166 6.03 26.04 -0.23
CA GLU A 166 7.28 26.76 -0.49
C GLU A 166 7.14 27.71 -1.68
N ARG A 167 7.55 28.97 -1.50
CA ARG A 167 7.57 29.94 -2.58
C ARG A 167 8.66 29.58 -3.58
N ARG A 168 8.25 29.38 -4.84
CA ARG A 168 9.15 29.11 -5.98
C ARG A 168 8.98 30.19 -7.04
N SER A 169 10.02 30.35 -7.85
CA SER A 169 10.00 31.25 -9.00
C SER A 169 10.60 30.53 -10.21
N ALA A 170 9.86 30.46 -11.30
CA ALA A 170 10.31 29.88 -12.56
C ALA A 170 9.65 30.60 -13.74
N GLY A 171 10.41 30.92 -14.78
CA GLY A 171 9.90 31.57 -15.98
C GLY A 171 9.21 32.93 -15.72
N GLY A 172 9.70 33.71 -14.76
CA GLY A 172 9.10 35.01 -14.37
C GLY A 172 7.81 34.89 -13.54
N ARG A 173 7.35 33.67 -13.22
CA ARG A 173 6.15 33.42 -12.42
C ARG A 173 6.51 32.97 -11.02
N VAL A 174 5.80 33.49 -10.03
CA VAL A 174 5.87 33.05 -8.64
C VAL A 174 4.70 32.09 -8.34
N TYR A 175 4.99 30.96 -7.73
CA TYR A 175 3.99 29.97 -7.29
C TYR A 175 4.38 29.36 -5.95
N PHE A 176 3.44 28.67 -5.31
CA PHE A 176 3.66 27.98 -4.05
C PHE A 176 3.63 26.47 -4.27
N GLU A 177 4.78 25.82 -4.12
CA GLU A 177 4.93 24.38 -4.31
C GLU A 177 4.65 23.65 -2.99
N PRO A 178 3.75 22.65 -2.98
CA PRO A 178 3.56 21.81 -1.80
C PRO A 178 4.77 20.88 -1.62
N THR A 179 5.49 21.09 -0.52
CA THR A 179 6.69 20.32 -0.16
C THR A 179 6.40 19.43 1.04
N VAL A 180 6.71 18.13 0.91
CA VAL A 180 6.44 17.13 1.95
C VAL A 180 7.68 16.84 2.78
N ASN A 181 7.55 16.98 4.11
CA ASN A 181 8.54 16.56 5.07
C ASN A 181 8.30 15.11 5.48
N ALA A 182 9.19 14.21 5.04
CA ALA A 182 9.08 12.77 5.29
C ALA A 182 9.13 12.41 6.79
N ALA A 183 9.79 13.22 7.62
CA ALA A 183 9.91 12.96 9.06
C ALA A 183 8.59 13.13 9.80
N HIS A 184 7.70 13.99 9.31
CA HIS A 184 6.42 14.32 9.95
C HIS A 184 5.20 13.77 9.20
N CYS A 185 5.37 13.30 7.95
CA CYS A 185 4.29 12.73 7.15
C CYS A 185 3.83 11.39 7.73
N THR A 186 2.56 11.30 8.13
CA THR A 186 1.94 10.08 8.68
C THR A 186 1.51 9.09 7.61
N GLY A 187 1.37 9.54 6.34
CA GLY A 187 0.85 8.72 5.26
C GLY A 187 -0.66 8.50 5.31
N CYS A 188 -1.42 9.36 5.99
CA CYS A 188 -2.87 9.21 6.16
C CYS A 188 -3.69 9.28 4.85
N GLY A 189 -3.13 9.86 3.79
CA GLY A 189 -3.79 9.94 2.49
C GLY A 189 -4.68 11.15 2.26
N LYS A 190 -4.93 12.01 3.26
CA LYS A 190 -5.83 13.17 3.13
C LYS A 190 -5.41 14.15 2.03
N CYS A 191 -4.13 14.34 1.82
CA CYS A 191 -3.62 15.20 0.73
C CYS A 191 -3.91 14.62 -0.66
N GLU A 192 -3.85 13.30 -0.81
CA GLU A 192 -4.20 12.60 -2.06
C GLU A 192 -5.72 12.63 -2.31
N ALA A 193 -6.51 12.32 -1.27
CA ALA A 193 -7.97 12.36 -1.35
C ALA A 193 -8.49 13.75 -1.73
N ALA A 194 -7.90 14.80 -1.14
CA ALA A 194 -8.29 16.20 -1.38
C ALA A 194 -7.74 16.79 -2.69
N CYS A 195 -6.87 16.09 -3.40
CA CYS A 195 -6.32 16.59 -4.65
C CYS A 195 -7.42 16.78 -5.70
N VAL A 196 -7.51 17.99 -6.24
CA VAL A 196 -8.60 18.41 -7.15
C VAL A 196 -8.42 17.89 -8.58
N THR A 197 -7.24 17.38 -8.94
CA THR A 197 -6.97 16.82 -10.26
C THR A 197 -7.60 15.43 -10.41
N GLN A 198 -8.00 15.06 -11.61
CA GLN A 198 -8.64 13.77 -11.89
C GLN A 198 -7.75 12.60 -11.41
N GLU A 199 -6.50 12.58 -11.81
CA GLU A 199 -5.48 11.77 -11.19
C GLU A 199 -4.71 12.64 -10.20
N ALA A 200 -4.61 12.20 -8.94
CA ALA A 200 -3.98 13.01 -7.91
C ALA A 200 -2.50 13.28 -8.24
N SER A 201 -2.13 14.57 -8.27
CA SER A 201 -0.74 15.01 -8.50
C SER A 201 0.17 14.69 -7.32
N ILE A 202 -0.39 14.58 -6.11
CA ILE A 202 0.29 14.11 -4.90
C ILE A 202 -0.31 12.76 -4.51
N LYS A 203 0.53 11.74 -4.35
CA LYS A 203 0.10 10.38 -3.99
C LYS A 203 0.80 9.92 -2.72
N VAL A 204 0.12 9.10 -1.94
CA VAL A 204 0.71 8.46 -0.78
C VAL A 204 1.11 7.03 -1.15
N LEU A 205 2.39 6.77 -1.06
CA LEU A 205 2.97 5.47 -1.41
C LEU A 205 3.34 4.69 -0.15
N PRO A 206 3.26 3.35 -0.16
CA PRO A 206 3.88 2.53 0.87
C PRO A 206 5.34 2.93 1.10
N LEU A 207 5.79 2.90 2.36
CA LEU A 207 7.13 3.38 2.73
C LEU A 207 8.27 2.71 1.95
N ALA A 208 8.14 1.41 1.64
CA ALA A 208 9.12 0.68 0.86
C ALA A 208 9.27 1.23 -0.56
N LEU A 209 8.16 1.61 -1.21
CA LEU A 209 8.16 2.22 -2.54
C LEU A 209 8.61 3.68 -2.48
N ALA A 210 8.10 4.46 -1.54
CA ALA A 210 8.45 5.87 -1.41
C ALA A 210 9.94 6.12 -1.14
N ARG A 211 10.64 5.17 -0.52
CA ARG A 211 12.10 5.23 -0.30
C ARG A 211 12.90 4.85 -1.54
N ARG A 212 12.37 3.97 -2.39
CA ARG A 212 13.01 3.56 -3.67
C ARG A 212 12.97 4.66 -4.72
N ASP A 213 11.96 5.52 -4.67
CA ASP A 213 11.73 6.62 -5.62
C ASP A 213 12.72 7.80 -5.53
N ARG A 214 13.82 7.65 -4.79
CA ARG A 214 14.98 8.53 -5.01
C ARG A 214 15.62 8.31 -6.39
N LEU A 215 15.13 7.36 -7.18
CA LEU A 215 15.70 6.86 -8.43
C LEU A 215 14.91 7.21 -9.71
N GLY A 216 13.84 8.03 -9.65
CA GLY A 216 13.14 8.48 -10.85
C GLY A 216 11.60 8.41 -10.81
N PRO A 217 10.91 8.92 -11.83
CA PRO A 217 9.45 8.93 -11.88
C PRO A 217 8.87 7.51 -11.99
N LEU A 218 7.74 7.27 -11.28
CA LEU A 218 7.01 6.01 -11.36
C LEU A 218 6.56 5.71 -12.81
N PRO A 219 6.64 4.45 -13.27
CA PRO A 219 6.11 4.07 -14.58
C PRO A 219 4.61 4.36 -14.64
N ARG A 220 4.18 5.04 -15.69
CA ARG A 220 2.76 5.29 -15.98
C ARG A 220 2.07 3.94 -16.16
N ARG A 221 0.90 3.75 -15.54
CA ARG A 221 0.03 2.62 -15.89
C ARG A 221 -0.35 2.79 -17.36
N ALA A 222 -0.07 1.77 -18.17
CA ALA A 222 -0.73 1.63 -19.46
C ALA A 222 -2.24 1.48 -19.18
N GLY A 223 -3.04 2.37 -19.79
CA GLY A 223 -4.50 2.36 -19.72
C GLY A 223 -5.07 1.17 -20.49
#